data_35985828450a5bb14bdd77c2e48dc486
#
_entry.id   35985828450a5bb14bdd77c2e48dc486
#
_cell.length_a   1.000
_cell.length_b   1.000
_cell.length_c   1.000
_cell.angle_alpha   90.00
_cell.angle_beta   90.00
_cell.angle_gamma   90.00
#
_symmetry.space_group_name_H-M   'P 1'
#
loop_
_entity.id
_entity.type
_entity.pdbx_description
1 polymer ?
#
loop_
_entity_poly.entity_id
_entity_poly.type
_entity_poly.pdbx_seq_one_letter_code
_entity_poly.pdbx_strand_id
1 'polypeptide(L)'
;VAELKTKETEASVEEFLRGVADESVRADCRKIAGMMSKATNEEPKMWGESIVGFGKRHLKYASGRELDWMKIGFSPRKQNITLYLSTGEAWDDELLSKLGKHKTGMGCLYIKRLSDVDEKVLQKLIEKSAAEAEGS
;
A
#
# COMPACT_ATOMS: atom_id res chain seq x y z
N VAL A 1 25.57 -5.69 8.15
CA VAL A 1 24.27 -5.87 7.52
C VAL A 1 23.74 -4.55 7.03
N ALA A 2 23.30 -4.55 5.83
CA ALA A 2 22.69 -3.37 5.27
C ALA A 2 21.42 -3.03 6.05
N GLU A 3 21.32 -1.79 6.45
CA GLU A 3 20.09 -1.31 7.05
C GLU A 3 18.99 -1.33 6.00
N LEU A 4 17.76 -1.50 6.46
CA LEU A 4 16.62 -1.34 5.59
C LEU A 4 16.60 0.12 5.11
N LYS A 5 16.67 0.32 3.80
CA LYS A 5 16.70 1.67 3.24
C LYS A 5 15.35 2.36 3.34
N THR A 6 14.26 1.59 3.33
CA THR A 6 12.92 2.14 3.40
C THR A 6 12.47 2.23 4.85
N LYS A 7 12.36 3.44 5.37
CA LYS A 7 11.93 3.72 6.73
C LYS A 7 10.92 4.84 6.72
N GLU A 8 10.08 4.91 7.76
CA GLU A 8 9.18 6.04 7.95
C GLU A 8 9.99 7.33 8.11
N THR A 9 9.54 8.39 7.44
CA THR A 9 10.22 9.69 7.49
C THR A 9 9.24 10.80 7.86
N GLU A 10 9.80 11.97 8.16
CA GLU A 10 9.02 13.17 8.46
C GLU A 10 8.60 13.94 7.20
N ALA A 11 8.96 13.45 6.01
CA ALA A 11 8.65 14.13 4.76
C ALA A 11 7.14 14.28 4.56
N SER A 12 6.75 15.33 3.85
CA SER A 12 5.34 15.63 3.60
C SER A 12 4.75 14.74 2.53
N VAL A 13 3.72 13.98 2.89
CA VAL A 13 2.95 13.17 1.94
C VAL A 13 2.27 14.07 0.90
N GLU A 14 1.72 15.20 1.35
CA GLU A 14 1.04 16.14 0.44
C GLU A 14 1.99 16.69 -0.62
N GLU A 15 3.19 17.07 -0.23
CA GLU A 15 4.18 17.54 -1.19
C GLU A 15 4.59 16.45 -2.16
N PHE A 16 4.75 15.22 -1.67
CA PHE A 16 5.07 14.09 -2.52
C PHE A 16 3.97 13.87 -3.57
N LEU A 17 2.71 13.87 -3.16
CA LEU A 17 1.60 13.64 -4.07
C LEU A 17 1.45 14.79 -5.09
N ARG A 18 1.73 16.01 -4.69
CA ARG A 18 1.73 17.15 -5.62
C ARG A 18 2.76 16.97 -6.74
N GLY A 19 3.83 16.25 -6.45
CA GLY A 19 4.89 15.99 -7.43
C GLY A 19 4.54 14.91 -8.46
N VAL A 20 3.41 14.21 -8.30
CA VAL A 20 2.96 13.23 -9.28
C VAL A 20 2.52 13.98 -10.53
N ALA A 21 3.23 13.77 -11.63
CA ALA A 21 3.04 14.57 -12.85
C ALA A 21 1.67 14.38 -13.51
N ASP A 22 1.19 13.14 -13.56
CA ASP A 22 -0.12 12.83 -14.16
C ASP A 22 -1.23 13.19 -13.18
N GLU A 23 -2.04 14.17 -13.55
CA GLU A 23 -3.14 14.65 -12.72
C GLU A 23 -4.13 13.55 -12.35
N SER A 24 -4.42 12.66 -13.30
CA SER A 24 -5.35 11.55 -13.06
C SER A 24 -4.78 10.54 -12.07
N VAL A 25 -3.50 10.23 -12.20
CA VAL A 25 -2.81 9.32 -11.26
C VAL A 25 -2.75 9.97 -9.90
N ARG A 26 -2.49 11.28 -9.83
CA ARG A 26 -2.45 12.01 -8.56
C ARG A 26 -3.81 11.93 -7.85
N ALA A 27 -4.91 12.11 -8.59
CA ALA A 27 -6.26 11.99 -8.02
C ALA A 27 -6.52 10.56 -7.52
N ASP A 28 -6.09 9.55 -8.29
CA ASP A 28 -6.22 8.16 -7.88
C ASP A 28 -5.44 7.89 -6.60
N CYS A 29 -4.23 8.44 -6.49
CA CYS A 29 -3.40 8.28 -5.28
C CYS A 29 -4.05 8.89 -4.05
N ARG A 30 -4.66 10.06 -4.19
CA ARG A 30 -5.36 10.69 -3.07
C ARG A 30 -6.56 9.84 -2.61
N LYS A 31 -7.25 9.23 -3.56
CA LYS A 31 -8.37 8.37 -3.26
C LYS A 31 -7.92 7.08 -2.56
N ILE A 32 -6.85 6.48 -3.07
CA ILE A 32 -6.26 5.29 -2.44
C ILE A 32 -5.79 5.61 -1.01
N ALA A 33 -5.18 6.78 -0.82
CA ALA A 33 -4.75 7.21 0.51
C ALA A 33 -5.94 7.29 1.48
N GLY A 34 -7.06 7.82 1.02
CA GLY A 34 -8.29 7.86 1.82
C GLY A 34 -8.81 6.47 2.16
N MET A 35 -8.79 5.56 1.19
CA MET A 35 -9.24 4.18 1.38
C MET A 35 -8.38 3.45 2.42
N MET A 36 -7.06 3.65 2.35
CA MET A 36 -6.13 3.01 3.28
C MET A 36 -6.20 3.63 4.68
N SER A 37 -6.37 4.94 4.76
CA SER A 37 -6.54 5.63 6.04
C SER A 37 -7.80 5.12 6.75
N LYS A 38 -8.88 4.95 6.02
CA LYS A 38 -10.13 4.42 6.56
C LYS A 38 -9.95 2.99 7.07
N ALA A 39 -9.22 2.17 6.33
CA ALA A 39 -9.02 0.76 6.69
C ALA A 39 -8.13 0.59 7.92
N THR A 40 -7.14 1.45 8.10
CA THR A 40 -6.17 1.34 9.18
C THR A 40 -6.44 2.25 10.36
N ASN A 41 -7.26 3.27 10.16
CA ASN A 41 -7.49 4.36 11.12
C ASN A 41 -6.18 5.07 11.47
N GLU A 42 -5.28 5.16 10.49
CA GLU A 42 -3.97 5.78 10.63
C GLU A 42 -3.79 6.88 9.59
N GLU A 43 -2.92 7.83 9.89
CA GLU A 43 -2.56 8.88 8.94
C GLU A 43 -1.46 8.40 8.00
N PRO A 44 -1.45 8.93 6.76
CA PRO A 44 -0.38 8.58 5.82
C PRO A 44 0.98 9.16 6.25
N LYS A 45 2.02 8.37 6.06
CA LYS A 45 3.40 8.77 6.31
C LYS A 45 4.25 8.36 5.13
N MET A 46 5.32 9.10 4.89
CA MET A 46 6.27 8.68 3.87
C MET A 46 7.17 7.58 4.39
N TRP A 47 7.38 6.56 3.57
CA TRP A 47 8.31 5.47 3.83
C TRP A 47 9.32 5.47 2.69
N GLY A 48 10.52 5.95 2.97
CA GLY A 48 11.48 6.19 1.92
C GLY A 48 11.10 7.42 1.09
N GLU A 49 11.46 7.42 -0.17
CA GLU A 49 11.28 8.58 -1.04
C GLU A 49 9.99 8.55 -1.86
N SER A 50 9.40 7.38 -2.04
CA SER A 50 8.29 7.23 -2.99
C SER A 50 7.14 6.35 -2.52
N ILE A 51 7.12 5.94 -1.25
CA ILE A 51 6.06 5.09 -0.71
C ILE A 51 5.26 5.87 0.34
N VAL A 52 3.95 5.82 0.21
CA VAL A 52 3.02 6.34 1.23
C VAL A 52 2.53 5.15 2.02
N GLY A 53 2.83 5.12 3.31
CA GLY A 53 2.48 3.99 4.17
C GLY A 53 1.51 4.38 5.28
N PHE A 54 0.85 3.38 5.84
CA PHE A 54 -0.17 3.55 6.88
C PHE A 54 0.09 2.57 8.01
N GLY A 55 0.23 3.12 9.20
CA GLY A 55 0.49 2.32 10.37
C GLY A 55 1.90 1.77 10.41
N LYS A 56 2.19 1.02 11.43
CA LYS A 56 3.50 0.42 11.62
C LYS A 56 3.33 -0.92 12.31
N ARG A 57 4.10 -1.91 11.87
CA ARG A 57 4.15 -3.21 12.53
C ARG A 57 5.60 -3.62 12.68
N HIS A 58 5.85 -4.40 13.72
CA HIS A 58 7.19 -4.90 14.01
C HIS A 58 7.33 -6.30 13.43
N LEU A 59 8.32 -6.50 12.57
CA LEU A 59 8.60 -7.80 11.97
C LEU A 59 9.83 -8.41 12.62
N LYS A 60 9.70 -9.69 12.98
CA LYS A 60 10.79 -10.45 13.58
C LYS A 60 11.04 -11.70 12.75
N TYR A 61 12.26 -11.85 12.28
CA TYR A 61 12.64 -12.98 11.44
C TYR A 61 13.33 -14.06 12.25
N ALA A 62 13.27 -15.29 11.75
CA ALA A 62 13.92 -16.45 12.40
C ALA A 62 15.42 -16.25 12.61
N SER A 63 16.05 -15.43 11.77
CA SER A 63 17.47 -15.09 11.90
C SER A 63 17.79 -14.18 13.09
N GLY A 64 16.77 -13.69 13.80
CA GLY A 64 16.93 -12.73 14.87
C GLY A 64 16.86 -11.27 14.41
N ARG A 65 16.75 -11.05 13.11
CA ARG A 65 16.61 -9.71 12.55
C ARG A 65 15.22 -9.16 12.84
N GLU A 66 15.15 -7.89 13.23
CA GLU A 66 13.90 -7.20 13.50
C GLU A 66 13.87 -5.89 12.72
N LEU A 67 12.68 -5.50 12.28
CA LEU A 67 12.51 -4.21 11.64
C LEU A 67 11.06 -3.75 11.74
N ASP A 68 10.87 -2.45 11.61
CA ASP A 68 9.52 -1.88 11.53
C ASP A 68 9.14 -1.71 10.07
N TRP A 69 7.90 -2.00 9.76
CA TRP A 69 7.35 -1.85 8.40
C TRP A 69 5.95 -1.26 8.49
N MET A 70 5.49 -0.69 7.42
CA MET A 70 4.11 -0.21 7.33
C MET A 70 3.14 -1.40 7.33
N LYS A 71 1.91 -1.16 7.78
CA LYS A 71 0.86 -2.20 7.69
C LYS A 71 0.45 -2.39 6.24
N ILE A 72 0.11 -1.30 5.58
CA ILE A 72 -0.18 -1.27 4.15
C ILE A 72 0.33 0.05 3.58
N GLY A 73 0.41 0.13 2.27
CA GLY A 73 0.85 1.37 1.64
C GLY A 73 0.73 1.31 0.13
N PHE A 74 1.15 2.36 -0.54
CA PHE A 74 1.16 2.40 -1.99
C PHE A 74 2.27 3.30 -2.51
N SER A 75 2.62 3.12 -3.79
CA SER A 75 3.60 3.95 -4.45
C SER A 75 3.16 4.20 -5.90
N PRO A 76 3.04 5.46 -6.31
CA PRO A 76 2.81 5.77 -7.72
C PRO A 76 4.11 5.56 -8.49
N ARG A 77 4.11 4.54 -9.33
CA ARG A 77 5.26 4.20 -10.15
C ARG A 77 5.02 4.66 -11.58
N LYS A 78 6.09 4.68 -12.38
CA LYS A 78 6.02 5.18 -13.75
C LYS A 78 4.98 4.45 -14.61
N GLN A 79 4.84 3.15 -14.44
CA GLN A 79 3.97 2.32 -15.26
C GLN A 79 2.71 1.82 -14.54
N ASN A 80 2.62 2.00 -13.23
CA ASN A 80 1.48 1.53 -12.45
C ASN A 80 1.47 2.17 -11.07
N ILE A 81 0.38 1.94 -10.35
CA ILE A 81 0.30 2.25 -8.93
C ILE A 81 0.48 0.92 -8.22
N THR A 82 1.50 0.83 -7.39
CA THR A 82 1.81 -0.39 -6.64
C THR A 82 1.21 -0.26 -5.24
N LEU A 83 0.31 -1.19 -4.87
CA LEU A 83 -0.23 -1.25 -3.53
C LEU A 83 0.49 -2.35 -2.76
N TYR A 84 1.03 -2.00 -1.60
CA TYR A 84 1.71 -2.94 -0.72
C TYR A 84 0.71 -3.43 0.30
N LEU A 85 0.23 -4.66 0.10
CA LEU A 85 -0.81 -5.23 0.95
C LEU A 85 -0.27 -6.46 1.67
N SER A 86 -0.63 -6.56 2.95
CA SER A 86 -0.27 -7.73 3.75
C SER A 86 -1.35 -8.76 3.54
N THR A 87 -1.06 -9.79 2.76
CA THR A 87 -2.06 -10.79 2.36
C THR A 87 -1.98 -12.09 3.15
N GLY A 88 -1.10 -12.14 4.15
CA GLY A 88 -0.85 -13.39 4.85
C GLY A 88 -0.24 -14.42 3.90
N GLU A 89 -0.93 -15.54 3.70
CA GLU A 89 -0.39 -16.62 2.90
C GLU A 89 -0.79 -16.59 1.44
N ALA A 90 -1.96 -16.07 1.14
CA ALA A 90 -2.47 -16.10 -0.22
C ALA A 90 -3.45 -14.96 -0.48
N TRP A 91 -3.53 -14.57 -1.73
CA TRP A 91 -4.52 -13.61 -2.17
C TRP A 91 -5.92 -14.23 -2.10
N ASP A 92 -6.91 -13.37 -1.84
CA ASP A 92 -8.31 -13.76 -1.92
C ASP A 92 -8.72 -13.81 -3.39
N ASP A 93 -8.69 -15.00 -3.97
CA ASP A 93 -8.98 -15.20 -5.39
C ASP A 93 -10.38 -14.76 -5.79
N GLU A 94 -11.35 -14.91 -4.88
CA GLU A 94 -12.71 -14.47 -5.14
C GLU A 94 -12.78 -12.96 -5.31
N LEU A 95 -12.17 -12.21 -4.40
CA LEU A 95 -12.13 -10.77 -4.50
C LEU A 95 -11.35 -10.32 -5.72
N LEU A 96 -10.20 -10.96 -5.98
CA LEU A 96 -9.39 -10.61 -7.15
C LEU A 96 -10.16 -10.83 -8.46
N SER A 97 -10.96 -11.89 -8.54
CA SER A 97 -11.73 -12.17 -9.75
C SER A 97 -12.76 -11.09 -10.06
N LYS A 98 -13.18 -10.35 -9.04
CA LYS A 98 -14.18 -9.28 -9.18
C LYS A 98 -13.55 -7.90 -9.27
N LEU A 99 -12.24 -7.79 -9.06
CA LEU A 99 -11.56 -6.50 -8.97
C LEU A 99 -11.51 -5.76 -10.31
N GLY A 100 -11.23 -6.46 -11.36
CA GLY A 100 -11.01 -5.86 -12.66
C GLY A 100 -9.57 -6.03 -13.12
N LYS A 101 -9.07 -5.11 -13.93
CA LYS A 101 -7.75 -5.22 -14.53
C LYS A 101 -6.64 -4.92 -13.53
N HIS A 102 -5.83 -5.93 -13.24
CA HIS A 102 -4.75 -5.83 -12.27
C HIS A 102 -3.70 -6.91 -12.51
N LYS A 103 -2.59 -6.79 -11.78
CA LYS A 103 -1.58 -7.84 -11.68
C LYS A 103 -1.21 -7.99 -10.22
N THR A 104 -0.74 -9.14 -9.82
CA THR A 104 -0.29 -9.37 -8.45
C THR A 104 1.15 -9.84 -8.42
N GLY A 105 1.83 -9.52 -7.33
CA GLY A 105 3.15 -10.01 -7.02
C GLY A 105 3.14 -10.47 -5.57
N MET A 106 4.32 -10.73 -5.01
CA MET A 106 4.42 -11.14 -3.61
C MET A 106 4.16 -9.94 -2.71
N GLY A 107 2.97 -9.91 -2.10
CA GLY A 107 2.58 -8.80 -1.24
C GLY A 107 2.24 -7.50 -1.97
N CYS A 108 2.17 -7.52 -3.28
CA CYS A 108 1.92 -6.33 -4.09
C CYS A 108 0.75 -6.52 -5.04
N LEU A 109 -0.03 -5.48 -5.19
CA LEU A 109 -1.09 -5.41 -6.18
C LEU A 109 -0.78 -4.25 -7.12
N TYR A 110 -0.82 -4.49 -8.42
CA TYR A 110 -0.49 -3.48 -9.42
C TYR A 110 -1.71 -3.10 -10.22
N ILE A 111 -2.01 -1.81 -10.27
CA ILE A 111 -3.09 -1.28 -11.12
C ILE A 111 -2.56 -0.07 -11.88
N LYS A 112 -3.10 0.19 -13.06
CA LYS A 112 -2.72 1.37 -13.83
C LYS A 112 -3.55 2.57 -13.41
N ARG A 113 -4.84 2.35 -13.26
CA ARG A 113 -5.78 3.41 -12.89
C ARG A 113 -6.89 2.84 -12.00
N LEU A 114 -7.42 3.66 -11.10
CA LEU A 114 -8.58 3.26 -10.30
C LEU A 114 -9.80 2.95 -11.18
N SER A 115 -9.93 3.63 -12.32
CA SER A 115 -11.01 3.36 -13.24
C SER A 115 -11.01 1.95 -13.85
N ASP A 116 -9.86 1.25 -13.75
CA ASP A 116 -9.74 -0.12 -14.25
C ASP A 116 -10.28 -1.16 -13.27
N VAL A 117 -10.56 -0.76 -12.04
CA VAL A 117 -10.94 -1.71 -10.98
C VAL A 117 -12.24 -1.28 -10.30
N ASP A 118 -12.87 -2.25 -9.63
CA ASP A 118 -14.04 -1.98 -8.79
C ASP A 118 -13.55 -1.48 -7.44
N GLU A 119 -13.83 -0.21 -7.15
CA GLU A 119 -13.36 0.41 -5.91
C GLU A 119 -13.90 -0.23 -4.65
N LYS A 120 -15.12 -0.77 -4.69
CA LYS A 120 -15.71 -1.46 -3.54
C LYS A 120 -14.96 -2.75 -3.23
N VAL A 121 -14.59 -3.48 -4.27
CA VAL A 121 -13.80 -4.71 -4.13
C VAL A 121 -12.39 -4.35 -3.64
N LEU A 122 -11.80 -3.30 -4.20
CA LEU A 122 -10.49 -2.83 -3.76
C LEU A 122 -10.50 -2.45 -2.28
N GLN A 123 -11.53 -1.76 -1.82
CA GLN A 123 -11.67 -1.38 -0.42
C GLN A 123 -11.70 -2.62 0.48
N LYS A 124 -12.41 -3.67 0.07
CA LYS A 124 -12.45 -4.93 0.83
C LYS A 124 -11.09 -5.59 0.90
N LEU A 125 -10.34 -5.59 -0.20
CA LEU A 125 -8.98 -6.14 -0.22
C LEU A 125 -8.06 -5.36 0.72
N ILE A 126 -8.18 -4.04 0.71
CA ILE A 126 -7.39 -3.17 1.57
C ILE A 126 -7.73 -3.41 3.04
N GLU A 127 -9.02 -3.49 3.37
CA GLU A 127 -9.48 -3.74 4.75
C GLU A 127 -9.02 -5.10 5.25
N LYS A 128 -9.10 -6.11 4.42
CA LYS A 128 -8.64 -7.45 4.78
C LYS A 128 -7.14 -7.45 5.03
N SER A 129 -6.39 -6.79 4.18
CA SER A 129 -4.94 -6.70 4.31
C SER A 129 -4.54 -5.96 5.59
N ALA A 130 -5.23 -4.85 5.91
CA ALA A 130 -4.97 -4.10 7.12
C ALA A 130 -5.25 -4.94 8.37
N ALA A 131 -6.34 -5.69 8.35
CA ALA A 131 -6.70 -6.57 9.47
C ALA A 131 -5.67 -7.67 9.68
N GLU A 132 -5.16 -8.26 8.60
CA GLU A 132 -4.12 -9.28 8.69
C GLU A 132 -2.82 -8.70 9.24
N ALA A 133 -2.48 -7.47 8.86
CA ALA A 133 -1.28 -6.81 9.36
C ALA A 133 -1.38 -6.51 10.86
N GLU A 134 -2.57 -6.20 11.35
CA GLU A 134 -2.78 -5.95 12.78
C GLU A 134 -2.70 -7.23 13.60
N GLY A 135 -3.07 -8.37 13.02
CA GLY A 135 -3.02 -9.65 13.69
C GLY A 135 -1.64 -10.29 13.76
N SER A 136 -0.64 -9.68 13.15
CA SER A 136 0.70 -10.26 13.07
C SER A 136 1.64 -9.80 14.19
#